data_f1d8dd5ed769de3790eb8925b3e7ab9a
#
_entry.id   f1d8dd5ed769de3790eb8925b3e7ab9a
#
_cell.length_a   1.000
_cell.length_b   1.000
_cell.length_c   1.000
_cell.angle_alpha   90.00
_cell.angle_beta   90.00
_cell.angle_gamma   90.00
#
_symmetry.space_group_name_H-M   'P 1'
#
loop_
_entity.id
_entity.type
_entity.pdbx_description
1 polymer ?
#
loop_
_entity_poly.entity_id
_entity_poly.type
_entity_poly.pdbx_seq_one_letter_code
_entity_poly.pdbx_strand_id
1 'polypeptide(L)'
;MSEIETYYDISKFSNDHIKMLRLANELGKNGFSERAAEYDKSATFPQQNYQELADNGFLKLVVPKENGGFGFSLAEYATIGAEIGKYCGATALTFNMHTSSMLWSRFMYEMPNLTVQQKKEFQKMREKQFKNVVEQNALYSQPISEGGNNWTSDPIKTNCVKVDGGWVINGFKKFASLAGHCDYYSIVCTEHFPNKAPSHEDTMDFAVHKDSPGLSVVGEWDPMGMRGTSSMDLLMKDVFVSEKDLMMPPGVFSKTLPHWPAMMATLTPSYMGQAQGIYDYTVKYLKGELEGLPPIDRRVYPTKRASVGKMYQQLTSMRVQWFSAMMEAQGFPNKHQVMRLYCAHIAVMDGVQELAALAIRTCGGQSMLRSLPLERMYRD
;
A
#
# COMPACT_ATOMS: atom_id res chain seq x y z
N MET A 1 10.51 -22.36 15.34
CA MET A 1 9.52 -21.54 14.61
C MET A 1 10.02 -20.11 14.61
N SER A 2 10.02 -19.43 13.47
CA SER A 2 10.29 -18.00 13.43
C SER A 2 9.14 -17.26 14.14
N GLU A 3 9.40 -16.06 14.68
CA GLU A 3 8.35 -15.24 15.34
C GLU A 3 7.11 -15.05 14.45
N ILE A 4 7.30 -14.94 13.12
CA ILE A 4 6.23 -14.80 12.13
C ILE A 4 5.24 -15.97 12.14
N GLU A 5 5.75 -17.20 12.32
CA GLU A 5 4.92 -18.41 12.36
C GLU A 5 3.98 -18.45 13.57
N THR A 6 4.18 -17.57 14.54
CA THR A 6 3.31 -17.46 15.73
C THR A 6 2.18 -16.44 15.55
N TYR A 7 2.28 -15.52 14.57
CA TYR A 7 1.30 -14.45 14.41
C TYR A 7 0.10 -14.83 13.55
N TYR A 8 0.29 -15.74 12.59
CA TYR A 8 -0.74 -16.15 11.65
C TYR A 8 -0.83 -17.69 11.59
N ASP A 9 -2.00 -18.20 11.30
CA ASP A 9 -2.16 -19.62 10.96
C ASP A 9 -1.63 -19.86 9.54
N ILE A 10 -0.32 -20.02 9.44
CA ILE A 10 0.37 -20.23 8.16
C ILE A 10 0.13 -21.60 7.52
N SER A 11 -0.53 -22.52 8.22
CA SER A 11 -0.88 -23.83 7.67
C SER A 11 -1.79 -23.75 6.44
N LYS A 12 -2.46 -22.61 6.27
CA LYS A 12 -3.38 -22.33 5.16
C LYS A 12 -2.70 -21.73 3.93
N PHE A 13 -1.41 -21.42 4.02
CA PHE A 13 -0.68 -20.75 2.95
C PHE A 13 0.24 -21.69 2.18
N SER A 14 0.55 -21.31 0.94
CA SER A 14 1.48 -22.06 0.10
C SER A 14 2.93 -21.99 0.62
N ASN A 15 3.74 -22.96 0.26
CA ASN A 15 5.17 -22.94 0.58
C ASN A 15 5.89 -21.73 0.00
N ASP A 16 5.48 -21.26 -1.19
CA ASP A 16 6.02 -20.04 -1.80
C ASP A 16 5.72 -18.82 -0.94
N HIS A 17 4.49 -18.71 -0.42
CA HIS A 17 4.12 -17.62 0.47
C HIS A 17 4.97 -17.62 1.75
N ILE A 18 5.10 -18.79 2.41
CA ILE A 18 5.90 -18.91 3.63
C ILE A 18 7.36 -18.52 3.37
N LYS A 19 7.91 -18.93 2.23
CA LYS A 19 9.26 -18.55 1.80
C LYS A 19 9.39 -17.03 1.65
N MET A 20 8.46 -16.39 0.95
CA MET A 20 8.48 -14.94 0.73
C MET A 20 8.25 -14.16 2.02
N LEU A 21 7.43 -14.66 2.93
CA LEU A 21 7.21 -14.05 4.24
C LEU A 21 8.48 -14.07 5.11
N ARG A 22 9.20 -15.20 5.12
CA ARG A 22 10.51 -15.32 5.81
C ARG A 22 11.54 -14.39 5.19
N LEU A 23 11.60 -14.32 3.87
CA LEU A 23 12.50 -13.41 3.16
C LEU A 23 12.18 -11.94 3.46
N ALA A 24 10.92 -11.55 3.54
CA ALA A 24 10.52 -10.19 3.97
C ALA A 24 11.04 -9.88 5.38
N ASN A 25 10.98 -10.85 6.30
CA ASN A 25 11.54 -10.71 7.64
C ASN A 25 13.08 -10.53 7.63
N GLU A 26 13.78 -11.30 6.82
CA GLU A 26 15.24 -11.23 6.68
C GLU A 26 15.69 -9.88 6.12
N LEU A 27 15.09 -9.43 5.01
CA LEU A 27 15.36 -8.11 4.41
C LEU A 27 15.02 -6.98 5.39
N GLY A 28 13.91 -7.13 6.11
CA GLY A 28 13.49 -6.19 7.15
C GLY A 28 14.52 -6.04 8.25
N LYS A 29 14.99 -7.14 8.83
CA LYS A 29 15.97 -7.15 9.92
C LYS A 29 17.34 -6.64 9.50
N ASN A 30 17.82 -7.09 8.34
CA ASN A 30 19.19 -6.92 7.90
C ASN A 30 19.42 -5.67 7.04
N GLY A 31 18.39 -4.86 6.81
CA GLY A 31 18.51 -3.69 5.94
C GLY A 31 17.44 -2.63 6.14
N PHE A 32 16.15 -2.97 6.01
CA PHE A 32 15.09 -1.95 6.02
C PHE A 32 15.02 -1.18 7.34
N SER A 33 15.17 -1.87 8.48
CA SER A 33 15.13 -1.25 9.82
C SER A 33 16.26 -0.25 10.03
N GLU A 34 17.47 -0.56 9.54
CA GLU A 34 18.65 0.28 9.69
C GLU A 34 18.53 1.55 8.83
N ARG A 35 18.11 1.38 7.57
CA ARG A 35 17.98 2.48 6.60
C ARG A 35 16.77 3.38 6.85
N ALA A 36 15.75 2.89 7.53
CA ALA A 36 14.49 3.62 7.72
C ALA A 36 14.67 4.98 8.44
N ALA A 37 15.62 5.10 9.36
CA ALA A 37 15.92 6.35 10.06
C ALA A 37 16.52 7.40 9.11
N GLU A 38 17.38 6.98 8.17
CA GLU A 38 17.98 7.90 7.20
C GLU A 38 16.97 8.38 6.17
N TYR A 39 16.12 7.48 5.65
CA TYR A 39 15.04 7.85 4.73
C TYR A 39 14.03 8.82 5.35
N ASP A 40 13.70 8.64 6.64
CA ASP A 40 12.86 9.60 7.37
C ASP A 40 13.56 10.95 7.55
N LYS A 41 14.83 10.95 7.99
CA LYS A 41 15.58 12.17 8.23
C LYS A 41 15.76 13.02 6.98
N SER A 42 16.14 12.38 5.88
CA SER A 42 16.41 13.05 4.60
C SER A 42 15.17 13.26 3.74
N ALA A 43 14.02 12.69 4.12
CA ALA A 43 12.79 12.62 3.31
C ALA A 43 13.05 12.04 1.90
N THR A 44 13.92 11.03 1.80
CA THR A 44 14.29 10.40 0.53
C THR A 44 13.62 9.05 0.35
N PHE A 45 13.30 8.75 -0.89
CA PHE A 45 12.68 7.47 -1.26
C PHE A 45 13.63 6.29 -0.96
N PRO A 46 13.12 5.15 -0.45
CA PRO A 46 13.90 3.98 -0.03
C PRO A 46 14.38 3.15 -1.24
N GLN A 47 15.17 3.74 -2.12
CA GLN A 47 15.62 3.15 -3.39
C GLN A 47 16.31 1.80 -3.21
N GLN A 48 17.16 1.66 -2.18
CA GLN A 48 17.87 0.40 -1.94
C GLN A 48 16.91 -0.70 -1.49
N ASN A 49 15.90 -0.37 -0.65
CA ASN A 49 14.88 -1.35 -0.27
C ASN A 49 14.12 -1.85 -1.49
N TYR A 50 13.82 -0.96 -2.43
CA TYR A 50 13.13 -1.33 -3.67
C TYR A 50 13.98 -2.18 -4.61
N GLN A 51 15.30 -1.93 -4.67
CA GLN A 51 16.20 -2.80 -5.42
C GLN A 51 16.17 -4.23 -4.83
N GLU A 52 16.27 -4.35 -3.51
CA GLU A 52 16.22 -5.65 -2.82
C GLU A 52 14.86 -6.33 -3.00
N LEU A 53 13.73 -5.59 -2.97
CA LEU A 53 12.40 -6.13 -3.27
C LEU A 53 12.29 -6.63 -4.71
N ALA A 54 12.79 -5.89 -5.69
CA ALA A 54 12.79 -6.26 -7.10
C ALA A 54 13.64 -7.51 -7.37
N ASP A 55 14.89 -7.52 -6.88
CA ASP A 55 15.83 -8.63 -7.07
C ASP A 55 15.32 -9.96 -6.49
N ASN A 56 14.49 -9.87 -5.46
CA ASN A 56 13.87 -11.01 -4.81
C ASN A 56 12.43 -11.31 -5.28
N GLY A 57 11.96 -10.64 -6.33
CA GLY A 57 10.69 -10.93 -6.98
C GLY A 57 9.43 -10.46 -6.25
N PHE A 58 9.55 -9.55 -5.27
CA PHE A 58 8.40 -9.04 -4.53
C PHE A 58 7.43 -8.22 -5.40
N LEU A 59 7.91 -7.59 -6.47
CA LEU A 59 7.05 -6.76 -7.32
C LEU A 59 5.96 -7.58 -8.03
N LYS A 60 6.14 -8.88 -8.19
CA LYS A 60 5.20 -9.78 -8.89
C LYS A 60 4.39 -10.70 -7.96
N LEU A 61 4.30 -10.40 -6.65
CA LEU A 61 3.60 -11.26 -5.68
C LEU A 61 2.16 -11.58 -6.09
N VAL A 62 1.41 -10.58 -6.50
CA VAL A 62 -0.02 -10.70 -6.80
C VAL A 62 -0.32 -10.88 -8.30
N VAL A 63 0.68 -10.77 -9.15
CA VAL A 63 0.54 -11.08 -10.58
C VAL A 63 0.17 -12.56 -10.73
N PRO A 64 -0.83 -12.91 -11.56
CA PRO A 64 -1.26 -14.29 -11.73
C PRO A 64 -0.14 -15.23 -12.17
N LYS A 65 -0.21 -16.49 -11.75
CA LYS A 65 0.83 -17.50 -12.08
C LYS A 65 0.98 -17.71 -13.59
N GLU A 66 -0.11 -17.70 -14.32
CA GLU A 66 -0.15 -17.80 -15.78
C GLU A 66 0.56 -16.62 -16.48
N ASN A 67 0.74 -15.51 -15.78
CA ASN A 67 1.48 -14.34 -16.25
C ASN A 67 2.90 -14.23 -15.65
N GLY A 68 3.40 -15.28 -14.98
CA GLY A 68 4.77 -15.34 -14.45
C GLY A 68 4.95 -14.76 -13.03
N GLY A 69 3.86 -14.45 -12.33
CA GLY A 69 3.88 -14.03 -10.93
C GLY A 69 3.66 -15.16 -9.94
N PHE A 70 3.52 -14.83 -8.65
CA PHE A 70 3.21 -15.81 -7.60
C PHE A 70 1.72 -16.08 -7.45
N GLY A 71 0.86 -15.19 -7.93
CA GLY A 71 -0.60 -15.31 -7.85
C GLY A 71 -1.16 -15.21 -6.43
N PHE A 72 -0.44 -14.57 -5.52
CA PHE A 72 -0.86 -14.46 -4.12
C PHE A 72 -2.19 -13.73 -3.98
N SER A 73 -3.01 -14.22 -3.05
CA SER A 73 -4.26 -13.60 -2.64
C SER A 73 -4.02 -12.28 -1.89
N LEU A 74 -5.10 -11.53 -1.64
CA LEU A 74 -5.03 -10.33 -0.80
C LEU A 74 -4.49 -10.65 0.60
N ALA A 75 -4.91 -11.76 1.21
CA ALA A 75 -4.46 -12.17 2.54
C ALA A 75 -2.97 -12.54 2.56
N GLU A 76 -2.49 -13.27 1.56
CA GLU A 76 -1.06 -13.61 1.44
C GLU A 76 -0.21 -12.35 1.23
N TYR A 77 -0.61 -11.45 0.35
CA TYR A 77 0.03 -10.14 0.22
C TYR A 77 0.02 -9.36 1.53
N ALA A 78 -1.13 -9.31 2.21
CA ALA A 78 -1.32 -8.52 3.42
C ALA A 78 -0.35 -8.94 4.53
N THR A 79 -0.09 -10.22 4.72
CA THR A 79 0.89 -10.70 5.72
C THR A 79 2.33 -10.30 5.36
N ILE A 80 2.70 -10.36 4.08
CA ILE A 80 4.02 -9.91 3.60
C ILE A 80 4.17 -8.39 3.74
N GLY A 81 3.15 -7.62 3.34
CA GLY A 81 3.13 -6.16 3.51
C GLY A 81 3.23 -5.73 4.96
N ALA A 82 2.57 -6.45 5.88
CA ALA A 82 2.69 -6.22 7.31
C ALA A 82 4.11 -6.53 7.82
N GLU A 83 4.73 -7.59 7.34
CA GLU A 83 6.11 -7.90 7.72
C GLU A 83 7.10 -6.82 7.27
N ILE A 84 6.95 -6.28 6.05
CA ILE A 84 7.73 -5.13 5.59
C ILE A 84 7.47 -3.90 6.47
N GLY A 85 6.19 -3.62 6.79
CA GLY A 85 5.75 -2.49 7.60
C GLY A 85 6.29 -2.50 9.02
N LYS A 86 6.54 -3.67 9.58
CA LYS A 86 7.18 -3.87 10.89
C LYS A 86 8.56 -3.20 10.98
N TYR A 87 9.27 -3.10 9.87
CA TYR A 87 10.64 -2.57 9.78
C TYR A 87 10.71 -1.18 9.17
N CYS A 88 9.91 -0.92 8.13
CA CYS A 88 9.89 0.37 7.44
C CYS A 88 8.48 0.69 6.91
N GLY A 89 7.76 1.60 7.58
CA GLY A 89 6.42 2.02 7.19
C GLY A 89 6.38 2.66 5.81
N ALA A 90 7.34 3.53 5.48
CA ALA A 90 7.41 4.19 4.19
C ALA A 90 7.59 3.19 3.02
N THR A 91 8.46 2.18 3.19
CA THR A 91 8.63 1.11 2.19
C THR A 91 7.34 0.32 2.02
N ALA A 92 6.68 -0.08 3.12
CA ALA A 92 5.46 -0.87 3.06
C ALA A 92 4.29 -0.09 2.42
N LEU A 93 4.13 1.19 2.76
CA LEU A 93 3.06 2.02 2.21
C LEU A 93 3.25 2.23 0.70
N THR A 94 4.46 2.54 0.26
CA THR A 94 4.74 2.71 -1.17
C THR A 94 4.65 1.39 -1.93
N PHE A 95 5.10 0.28 -1.34
CA PHE A 95 4.95 -1.06 -1.90
C PHE A 95 3.47 -1.45 -2.07
N ASN A 96 2.61 -1.01 -1.14
CA ASN A 96 1.17 -1.16 -1.32
C ASN A 96 0.65 -0.43 -2.55
N MET A 97 1.15 0.76 -2.90
CA MET A 97 0.69 1.48 -4.10
C MET A 97 0.96 0.67 -5.38
N HIS A 98 2.15 0.09 -5.49
CA HIS A 98 2.47 -0.81 -6.59
C HIS A 98 1.58 -2.06 -6.60
N THR A 99 1.51 -2.75 -5.48
CA THR A 99 0.77 -4.01 -5.38
C THR A 99 -0.73 -3.82 -5.60
N SER A 100 -1.31 -2.72 -5.07
CA SER A 100 -2.74 -2.43 -5.26
C SER A 100 -3.08 -2.15 -6.72
N SER A 101 -2.19 -1.53 -7.50
CA SER A 101 -2.40 -1.37 -8.96
C SER A 101 -2.57 -2.71 -9.65
N MET A 102 -1.78 -3.70 -9.29
CA MET A 102 -1.88 -5.06 -9.85
C MET A 102 -3.11 -5.82 -9.31
N LEU A 103 -3.44 -5.65 -8.04
CA LEU A 103 -4.65 -6.22 -7.44
C LEU A 103 -5.93 -5.65 -8.07
N TRP A 104 -5.95 -4.35 -8.37
CA TRP A 104 -7.09 -3.74 -9.06
C TRP A 104 -7.32 -4.35 -10.43
N SER A 105 -6.26 -4.47 -11.25
CA SER A 105 -6.34 -5.12 -12.55
C SER A 105 -6.84 -6.57 -12.45
N ARG A 106 -6.51 -7.27 -11.36
CA ARG A 106 -6.98 -8.64 -11.11
C ARG A 106 -8.43 -8.68 -10.66
N PHE A 107 -8.80 -7.96 -9.60
CA PHE A 107 -10.16 -7.99 -9.04
C PHE A 107 -11.20 -7.43 -10.02
N MET A 108 -10.90 -6.31 -10.69
CA MET A 108 -11.82 -5.71 -11.64
C MET A 108 -12.10 -6.60 -12.84
N TYR A 109 -11.13 -7.40 -13.26
CA TYR A 109 -11.33 -8.40 -14.32
C TYR A 109 -12.32 -9.51 -13.92
N GLU A 110 -12.37 -9.87 -12.66
CA GLU A 110 -13.26 -10.91 -12.13
C GLU A 110 -14.71 -10.44 -11.95
N MET A 111 -15.04 -9.18 -12.24
CA MET A 111 -16.38 -8.63 -12.08
C MET A 111 -17.44 -9.41 -12.86
N PRO A 112 -18.56 -9.81 -12.20
CA PRO A 112 -19.59 -10.62 -12.84
C PRO A 112 -20.39 -9.87 -13.91
N ASN A 113 -20.39 -8.53 -13.88
CA ASN A 113 -21.16 -7.68 -14.77
C ASN A 113 -20.37 -7.12 -15.97
N LEU A 114 -19.14 -7.61 -16.20
CA LEU A 114 -18.40 -7.31 -17.42
C LEU A 114 -18.96 -8.10 -18.59
N THR A 115 -19.16 -7.44 -19.73
CA THR A 115 -19.53 -8.11 -20.98
C THR A 115 -18.38 -8.99 -21.49
N VAL A 116 -18.67 -9.96 -22.34
CA VAL A 116 -17.67 -10.82 -22.99
C VAL A 116 -16.61 -9.99 -23.72
N GLN A 117 -17.03 -8.93 -24.41
CA GLN A 117 -16.13 -8.03 -25.13
C GLN A 117 -15.22 -7.27 -24.15
N GLN A 118 -15.78 -6.68 -23.07
CA GLN A 118 -14.98 -6.02 -22.04
C GLN A 118 -13.96 -6.95 -21.40
N LYS A 119 -14.34 -8.20 -21.11
CA LYS A 119 -13.38 -9.19 -20.57
C LYS A 119 -12.23 -9.47 -21.53
N LYS A 120 -12.53 -9.61 -22.83
CA LYS A 120 -11.50 -9.85 -23.85
C LYS A 120 -10.53 -8.68 -23.99
N GLU A 121 -11.04 -7.45 -23.96
CA GLU A 121 -10.23 -6.24 -24.01
C GLU A 121 -9.41 -6.08 -22.72
N PHE A 122 -10.03 -6.24 -21.56
CA PHE A 122 -9.35 -6.14 -20.27
C PHE A 122 -8.24 -7.18 -20.12
N GLN A 123 -8.45 -8.40 -20.60
CA GLN A 123 -7.40 -9.43 -20.58
C GLN A 123 -6.12 -8.95 -21.28
N LYS A 124 -6.23 -8.32 -22.45
CA LYS A 124 -5.07 -7.78 -23.18
C LYS A 124 -4.39 -6.63 -22.43
N MET A 125 -5.19 -5.74 -21.81
CA MET A 125 -4.69 -4.59 -21.07
C MET A 125 -3.92 -5.03 -19.84
N ARG A 126 -4.48 -5.93 -19.03
CA ARG A 126 -3.82 -6.41 -17.81
C ARG A 126 -2.59 -7.29 -18.10
N GLU A 127 -2.59 -8.07 -19.18
CA GLU A 127 -1.42 -8.87 -19.61
C GLU A 127 -0.22 -7.97 -19.91
N LYS A 128 -0.43 -6.82 -20.57
CA LYS A 128 0.62 -5.83 -20.81
C LYS A 128 1.21 -5.32 -19.49
N GLN A 129 0.36 -4.98 -18.51
CA GLN A 129 0.80 -4.50 -17.21
C GLN A 129 1.59 -5.57 -16.46
N PHE A 130 1.09 -6.79 -16.41
CA PHE A 130 1.76 -7.91 -15.74
C PHE A 130 3.10 -8.23 -16.40
N LYS A 131 3.17 -8.18 -17.73
CA LYS A 131 4.40 -8.35 -18.48
C LYS A 131 5.46 -7.30 -18.12
N ASN A 132 5.07 -6.01 -18.03
CA ASN A 132 5.99 -4.94 -17.61
C ASN A 132 6.56 -5.22 -16.21
N VAL A 133 5.72 -5.66 -15.27
CA VAL A 133 6.16 -5.99 -13.90
C VAL A 133 7.08 -7.22 -13.88
N VAL A 134 6.74 -8.28 -14.61
CA VAL A 134 7.47 -9.56 -14.55
C VAL A 134 8.80 -9.50 -15.29
N GLU A 135 8.83 -8.87 -16.48
CA GLU A 135 10.01 -8.86 -17.37
C GLU A 135 10.94 -7.65 -17.11
N GLN A 136 10.40 -6.52 -16.63
CA GLN A 136 11.14 -5.28 -16.50
C GLN A 136 11.25 -4.79 -15.06
N ASN A 137 10.65 -5.48 -14.08
CA ASN A 137 10.49 -5.00 -12.70
C ASN A 137 9.83 -3.60 -12.63
N ALA A 138 8.92 -3.31 -13.56
CA ALA A 138 8.28 -2.00 -13.64
C ALA A 138 7.46 -1.69 -12.38
N LEU A 139 7.68 -0.51 -11.81
CA LEU A 139 6.96 0.02 -10.65
C LEU A 139 5.76 0.85 -11.08
N TYR A 140 4.63 0.64 -10.42
CA TYR A 140 3.40 1.40 -10.60
C TYR A 140 3.09 2.24 -9.37
N SER A 141 2.70 3.49 -9.58
CA SER A 141 2.09 4.36 -8.56
C SER A 141 0.61 4.52 -8.86
N GLN A 142 -0.20 4.75 -7.82
CA GLN A 142 -1.66 4.84 -7.96
C GLN A 142 -2.21 6.14 -7.34
N PRO A 143 -1.95 7.30 -7.94
CA PRO A 143 -2.44 8.59 -7.46
C PRO A 143 -3.90 8.79 -7.86
N ILE A 144 -4.82 8.76 -6.89
CA ILE A 144 -6.25 9.00 -7.15
C ILE A 144 -6.69 10.36 -6.64
N SER A 145 -6.16 10.77 -5.48
CA SER A 145 -6.60 11.97 -4.76
C SER A 145 -6.38 13.25 -5.57
N GLU A 146 -7.35 14.16 -5.46
CA GLU A 146 -7.32 15.49 -6.04
C GLU A 146 -7.73 16.51 -4.97
N GLY A 147 -7.17 17.71 -5.00
CA GLY A 147 -7.52 18.73 -4.02
C GLY A 147 -8.99 19.14 -4.09
N GLY A 148 -9.69 19.05 -2.95
CA GLY A 148 -11.07 19.49 -2.81
C GLY A 148 -12.09 18.71 -3.65
N ASN A 149 -11.84 17.42 -3.89
CA ASN A 149 -12.76 16.52 -4.56
C ASN A 149 -13.01 15.27 -3.70
N ASN A 150 -14.27 14.89 -3.55
CA ASN A 150 -14.65 13.60 -2.99
C ASN A 150 -14.94 12.64 -4.16
N TRP A 151 -13.89 12.02 -4.69
CA TRP A 151 -13.96 11.14 -5.85
C TRP A 151 -14.85 9.88 -5.65
N THR A 152 -15.35 9.62 -4.43
CA THR A 152 -16.34 8.57 -4.18
C THR A 152 -17.77 9.03 -4.48
N SER A 153 -18.04 10.34 -4.42
CA SER A 153 -19.34 10.95 -4.72
C SER A 153 -19.31 11.79 -6.00
N ASP A 154 -18.16 12.37 -6.34
CA ASP A 154 -18.01 13.29 -7.46
C ASP A 154 -17.14 12.68 -8.56
N PRO A 155 -17.39 12.97 -9.85
CA PRO A 155 -16.49 12.58 -10.92
C PRO A 155 -15.07 13.10 -10.69
N ILE A 156 -14.08 12.35 -11.15
CA ILE A 156 -12.68 12.75 -11.11
C ILE A 156 -12.49 14.05 -11.91
N LYS A 157 -11.81 15.04 -11.34
CA LYS A 157 -11.58 16.35 -12.00
C LYS A 157 -10.51 16.30 -13.09
N THR A 158 -9.48 15.49 -12.91
CA THR A 158 -8.53 15.18 -13.98
C THR A 158 -9.33 14.66 -15.15
N ASN A 159 -9.15 15.24 -16.33
CA ASN A 159 -9.95 14.91 -17.50
C ASN A 159 -9.08 14.44 -18.67
N CYS A 160 -9.71 13.71 -19.58
CA CYS A 160 -9.10 13.38 -20.86
C CYS A 160 -10.09 13.66 -22.00
N VAL A 161 -9.53 13.97 -23.15
CA VAL A 161 -10.30 14.21 -24.38
C VAL A 161 -9.78 13.26 -25.45
N LYS A 162 -10.69 12.57 -26.14
CA LYS A 162 -10.35 11.67 -27.24
C LYS A 162 -9.77 12.47 -28.41
N VAL A 163 -8.64 11.99 -28.93
CA VAL A 163 -7.96 12.51 -30.12
C VAL A 163 -7.61 11.33 -31.04
N ASP A 164 -7.03 11.63 -32.21
CA ASP A 164 -6.56 10.57 -33.10
C ASP A 164 -5.47 9.70 -32.45
N GLY A 165 -5.71 8.39 -32.39
CA GLY A 165 -4.79 7.39 -31.82
C GLY A 165 -4.76 7.32 -30.28
N GLY A 166 -5.56 8.11 -29.55
CA GLY A 166 -5.53 8.09 -28.09
C GLY A 166 -6.34 9.17 -27.40
N TRP A 167 -5.78 9.68 -26.28
CA TRP A 167 -6.37 10.77 -25.49
C TRP A 167 -5.30 11.76 -25.05
N VAL A 168 -5.73 12.97 -24.77
CA VAL A 168 -4.92 14.01 -24.13
C VAL A 168 -5.46 14.22 -22.71
N ILE A 169 -4.60 14.07 -21.71
CA ILE A 169 -4.94 14.19 -20.29
C ILE A 169 -4.51 15.56 -19.76
N ASN A 170 -5.39 16.22 -19.01
CA ASN A 170 -5.13 17.44 -18.27
C ASN A 170 -5.65 17.29 -16.84
N GLY A 171 -4.85 17.73 -15.86
CA GLY A 171 -5.28 17.67 -14.46
C GLY A 171 -4.16 17.68 -13.45
N PHE A 172 -4.54 17.35 -12.21
CA PHE A 172 -3.67 17.43 -11.05
C PHE A 172 -3.99 16.29 -10.08
N LYS A 173 -2.95 15.60 -9.58
CA LYS A 173 -3.09 14.57 -8.55
C LYS A 173 -2.28 14.94 -7.32
N LYS A 174 -2.83 14.65 -6.15
CA LYS A 174 -2.15 14.79 -4.85
C LYS A 174 -1.73 13.44 -4.29
N PHE A 175 -0.68 13.49 -3.47
CA PHE A 175 -0.18 12.32 -2.75
C PHE A 175 0.17 11.15 -3.67
N ALA A 176 0.87 11.46 -4.77
CA ALA A 176 1.39 10.44 -5.70
C ALA A 176 2.60 9.74 -5.09
N SER A 177 2.37 8.85 -4.11
CA SER A 177 3.45 8.04 -3.53
C SER A 177 4.26 7.36 -4.64
N LEU A 178 5.58 7.24 -4.49
CA LEU A 178 6.56 6.86 -5.54
C LEU A 178 6.77 7.94 -6.61
N ALA A 179 6.36 9.19 -6.41
CA ALA A 179 6.55 10.25 -7.40
C ALA A 179 8.04 10.41 -7.76
N GLY A 180 8.35 10.33 -9.06
CA GLY A 180 9.71 10.37 -9.59
C GLY A 180 10.49 9.04 -9.52
N HIS A 181 9.96 8.02 -8.85
CA HIS A 181 10.62 6.73 -8.62
C HIS A 181 9.89 5.52 -9.23
N CYS A 182 8.61 5.66 -9.59
CA CYS A 182 7.89 4.63 -10.35
C CYS A 182 8.17 4.76 -11.86
N ASP A 183 7.84 3.73 -12.63
CA ASP A 183 7.91 3.74 -14.09
C ASP A 183 6.59 4.20 -14.71
N TYR A 184 5.48 3.85 -14.06
CA TYR A 184 4.14 4.20 -14.52
C TYR A 184 3.28 4.74 -13.38
N TYR A 185 2.48 5.75 -13.73
CA TYR A 185 1.38 6.23 -12.90
C TYR A 185 0.05 5.69 -13.45
N SER A 186 -0.74 5.00 -12.62
CA SER A 186 -2.13 4.66 -12.90
C SER A 186 -2.98 5.93 -12.73
N ILE A 187 -3.24 6.61 -13.82
CA ILE A 187 -3.97 7.89 -13.82
C ILE A 187 -5.43 7.64 -14.12
N VAL A 188 -6.24 7.73 -13.06
CA VAL A 188 -7.70 7.73 -13.17
C VAL A 188 -8.16 9.14 -13.52
N CYS A 189 -8.94 9.27 -14.60
CA CYS A 189 -9.48 10.54 -15.09
C CYS A 189 -10.89 10.35 -15.65
N THR A 190 -11.58 11.45 -15.98
CA THR A 190 -12.92 11.40 -16.59
C THR A 190 -12.83 11.83 -18.05
N GLU A 191 -13.36 11.01 -18.97
CA GLU A 191 -13.46 11.39 -20.38
C GLU A 191 -14.47 12.52 -20.55
N HIS A 192 -14.04 13.58 -21.22
CA HIS A 192 -14.87 14.76 -21.48
C HIS A 192 -15.55 14.67 -22.84
N PHE A 193 -16.87 14.85 -22.85
CA PHE A 193 -17.69 14.92 -24.05
C PHE A 193 -18.32 16.32 -24.17
N PRO A 194 -18.30 16.97 -25.35
CA PRO A 194 -18.72 18.37 -25.53
C PRO A 194 -20.16 18.69 -25.06
N ASN A 195 -21.03 17.72 -25.08
CA ASN A 195 -22.49 17.91 -24.81
C ASN A 195 -22.98 17.03 -23.65
N LYS A 196 -22.09 16.53 -22.79
CA LYS A 196 -22.45 15.67 -21.66
C LYS A 196 -21.77 16.14 -20.39
N ALA A 197 -22.52 16.23 -19.30
CA ALA A 197 -21.95 16.45 -17.98
C ALA A 197 -21.08 15.24 -17.57
N PRO A 198 -19.92 15.47 -16.94
CA PRO A 198 -19.05 14.39 -16.46
C PRO A 198 -19.81 13.44 -15.52
N SER A 199 -19.56 12.16 -15.63
CA SER A 199 -20.14 11.15 -14.75
C SER A 199 -19.10 10.09 -14.36
N HIS A 200 -19.39 9.31 -13.31
CA HIS A 200 -18.54 8.19 -12.92
C HIS A 200 -18.39 7.12 -14.01
N GLU A 201 -19.40 6.99 -14.90
CA GLU A 201 -19.37 6.03 -16.01
C GLU A 201 -18.34 6.39 -17.08
N ASP A 202 -17.92 7.66 -17.13
CA ASP A 202 -16.93 8.17 -18.08
C ASP A 202 -15.48 8.03 -17.54
N THR A 203 -15.30 7.30 -16.45
CA THR A 203 -13.99 7.12 -15.82
C THR A 203 -13.10 6.23 -16.67
N MET A 204 -11.88 6.70 -16.89
CA MET A 204 -10.79 6.06 -17.62
C MET A 204 -9.62 5.83 -16.67
N ASP A 205 -8.79 4.82 -16.92
CA ASP A 205 -7.55 4.57 -16.18
C ASP A 205 -6.43 4.26 -17.18
N PHE A 206 -5.34 5.02 -17.10
CA PHE A 206 -4.20 4.94 -18.01
C PHE A 206 -2.89 4.70 -17.25
N ALA A 207 -2.05 3.81 -17.77
CA ALA A 207 -0.66 3.68 -17.37
C ALA A 207 0.17 4.78 -18.06
N VAL A 208 0.37 5.91 -17.39
CA VAL A 208 1.16 7.03 -17.90
C VAL A 208 2.62 6.83 -17.51
N HIS A 209 3.52 6.73 -18.50
CA HIS A 209 4.95 6.58 -18.23
C HIS A 209 5.51 7.84 -17.57
N LYS A 210 6.44 7.69 -16.62
CA LYS A 210 7.00 8.83 -15.85
C LYS A 210 7.63 9.94 -16.72
N ASP A 211 8.17 9.56 -17.87
CA ASP A 211 8.83 10.49 -18.81
C ASP A 211 7.88 11.01 -19.92
N SER A 212 6.56 10.81 -19.77
CA SER A 212 5.59 11.31 -20.77
C SER A 212 5.66 12.83 -20.86
N PRO A 213 5.79 13.41 -22.09
CA PRO A 213 5.74 14.84 -22.27
C PRO A 213 4.49 15.47 -21.64
N GLY A 214 4.65 16.55 -20.90
CA GLY A 214 3.57 17.24 -20.19
C GLY A 214 3.26 16.73 -18.79
N LEU A 215 3.83 15.58 -18.37
CA LEU A 215 3.76 15.10 -16.99
C LEU A 215 4.89 15.73 -16.18
N SER A 216 4.57 16.24 -15.00
CA SER A 216 5.57 16.83 -14.08
C SER A 216 5.27 16.44 -12.64
N VAL A 217 6.31 16.06 -11.90
CA VAL A 217 6.28 15.96 -10.44
C VAL A 217 6.48 17.37 -9.89
N VAL A 218 5.60 17.84 -9.03
CA VAL A 218 5.59 19.22 -8.51
C VAL A 218 5.40 19.26 -7.00
N GLY A 219 5.76 20.40 -6.40
CA GLY A 219 5.66 20.61 -4.96
C GLY A 219 6.85 20.06 -4.19
N GLU A 220 6.72 20.05 -2.86
CA GLU A 220 7.70 19.52 -1.92
C GLU A 220 7.04 18.45 -1.03
N TRP A 221 7.83 17.47 -0.59
CA TRP A 221 7.36 16.45 0.31
C TRP A 221 8.01 16.62 1.69
N ASP A 222 7.37 17.40 2.56
CA ASP A 222 7.81 17.63 3.94
C ASP A 222 6.69 17.34 4.96
N PRO A 223 6.22 16.10 5.05
CA PRO A 223 5.17 15.71 5.99
C PRO A 223 5.74 15.45 7.39
N MET A 224 4.82 15.31 8.36
CA MET A 224 5.15 14.92 9.74
C MET A 224 5.72 13.48 9.80
N GLY A 225 5.09 12.54 9.12
CA GLY A 225 5.45 11.11 9.04
C GLY A 225 5.44 10.61 7.61
N MET A 226 5.77 9.32 7.41
CA MET A 226 5.89 8.72 6.07
C MET A 226 6.81 9.51 5.13
N ARG A 227 7.86 10.11 5.66
CA ARG A 227 8.74 11.06 4.95
C ARG A 227 9.47 10.41 3.77
N GLY A 228 9.74 9.10 3.84
CA GLY A 228 10.38 8.33 2.76
C GLY A 228 9.45 7.92 1.61
N THR A 229 8.18 8.35 1.56
CA THR A 229 7.24 7.87 0.54
C THR A 229 7.28 8.63 -0.78
N SER A 230 7.95 9.80 -0.83
CA SER A 230 7.94 10.68 -2.01
C SER A 230 6.53 10.86 -2.58
N SER A 231 5.57 11.25 -1.70
CA SER A 231 4.16 11.39 -2.08
C SER A 231 3.85 12.79 -2.61
N MET A 232 4.66 13.24 -3.56
CA MET A 232 4.55 14.55 -4.19
C MET A 232 3.29 14.66 -5.06
N ASP A 233 3.06 15.83 -5.61
CA ASP A 233 1.93 16.09 -6.49
C ASP A 233 2.33 15.87 -7.96
N LEU A 234 1.35 15.53 -8.82
CA LEU A 234 1.52 15.40 -10.26
C LEU A 234 0.70 16.45 -10.99
N LEU A 235 1.33 17.12 -11.93
CA LEU A 235 0.68 18.04 -12.86
C LEU A 235 0.74 17.45 -14.27
N MET A 236 -0.41 17.37 -14.92
CA MET A 236 -0.56 16.92 -16.30
C MET A 236 -1.05 18.09 -17.17
N LYS A 237 -0.25 18.43 -18.19
CA LYS A 237 -0.56 19.44 -19.20
C LYS A 237 -0.40 18.82 -20.58
N ASP A 238 -1.50 18.58 -21.24
CA ASP A 238 -1.58 18.00 -22.58
C ASP A 238 -0.79 16.69 -22.73
N VAL A 239 -0.90 15.80 -21.72
CA VAL A 239 -0.23 14.49 -21.72
C VAL A 239 -0.95 13.56 -22.68
N PHE A 240 -0.30 13.21 -23.79
CA PHE A 240 -0.84 12.22 -24.72
C PHE A 240 -0.66 10.80 -24.19
N VAL A 241 -1.72 10.00 -24.26
CA VAL A 241 -1.74 8.55 -24.00
C VAL A 241 -2.41 7.83 -25.16
N SER A 242 -1.84 6.69 -25.55
CA SER A 242 -2.40 5.87 -26.61
C SER A 242 -3.48 4.90 -26.11
N GLU A 243 -4.25 4.32 -27.00
CA GLU A 243 -5.21 3.27 -26.65
C GLU A 243 -4.54 2.05 -25.98
N LYS A 244 -3.25 1.83 -26.23
CA LYS A 244 -2.47 0.75 -25.64
C LYS A 244 -2.10 0.99 -24.18
N ASP A 245 -2.29 2.21 -23.69
CA ASP A 245 -1.94 2.60 -22.32
C ASP A 245 -3.13 2.49 -21.36
N LEU A 246 -4.32 2.12 -21.87
CA LEU A 246 -5.47 1.78 -21.03
C LEU A 246 -5.12 0.62 -20.09
N MET A 247 -5.43 0.80 -18.81
CA MET A 247 -5.28 -0.22 -17.79
C MET A 247 -6.51 -1.12 -17.68
N MET A 248 -7.68 -0.59 -18.02
CA MET A 248 -8.95 -1.29 -18.03
C MET A 248 -9.92 -0.68 -19.06
N PRO A 249 -10.98 -1.40 -19.49
CA PRO A 249 -11.99 -0.84 -20.37
C PRO A 249 -12.70 0.37 -19.77
N PRO A 250 -13.15 1.33 -20.59
CA PRO A 250 -13.89 2.51 -20.13
C PRO A 250 -15.05 2.17 -19.20
N GLY A 251 -15.25 2.95 -18.15
CA GLY A 251 -16.33 2.82 -17.17
C GLY A 251 -16.20 1.63 -16.21
N VAL A 252 -15.19 0.77 -16.34
CA VAL A 252 -15.01 -0.38 -15.42
C VAL A 252 -14.63 0.11 -14.03
N PHE A 253 -13.83 1.15 -13.91
CA PHE A 253 -13.42 1.69 -12.62
C PHE A 253 -14.61 2.07 -11.73
N SER A 254 -15.60 2.76 -12.27
CA SER A 254 -16.79 3.19 -11.51
C SER A 254 -17.60 2.03 -10.93
N LYS A 255 -17.59 0.89 -11.62
CA LYS A 255 -18.29 -0.32 -11.17
C LYS A 255 -17.64 -0.97 -9.95
N THR A 256 -16.41 -0.59 -9.62
CA THR A 256 -15.70 -1.11 -8.43
C THR A 256 -15.95 -0.31 -7.17
N LEU A 257 -16.49 0.91 -7.28
CA LEU A 257 -16.79 1.75 -6.12
C LEU A 257 -17.60 1.04 -5.01
N PRO A 258 -18.61 0.20 -5.31
CA PRO A 258 -19.32 -0.58 -4.29
C PRO A 258 -18.44 -1.60 -3.57
N HIS A 259 -17.31 -1.98 -4.17
CA HIS A 259 -16.34 -2.93 -3.62
C HIS A 259 -15.09 -2.24 -3.05
N TRP A 260 -15.12 -0.92 -3.00
CA TRP A 260 -14.02 -0.05 -2.56
C TRP A 260 -13.37 -0.43 -1.23
N PRO A 261 -14.12 -0.87 -0.20
CA PRO A 261 -13.49 -1.27 1.06
C PRO A 261 -12.46 -2.39 0.90
N ALA A 262 -12.70 -3.33 -0.01
CA ALA A 262 -11.73 -4.38 -0.32
C ALA A 262 -10.43 -3.78 -0.91
N MET A 263 -10.55 -2.72 -1.72
CA MET A 263 -9.42 -2.00 -2.31
C MET A 263 -8.67 -1.15 -1.26
N MET A 264 -9.39 -0.42 -0.41
CA MET A 264 -8.80 0.38 0.68
C MET A 264 -8.11 -0.49 1.72
N ALA A 265 -8.60 -1.71 1.94
CA ALA A 265 -8.00 -2.65 2.86
C ALA A 265 -6.53 -2.96 2.53
N THR A 266 -6.09 -2.73 1.30
CA THR A 266 -4.68 -2.89 0.89
C THR A 266 -3.72 -1.95 1.63
N LEU A 267 -4.18 -0.82 2.19
CA LEU A 267 -3.36 0.09 3.00
C LEU A 267 -3.05 -0.47 4.40
N THR A 268 -3.97 -1.25 4.96
CA THR A 268 -3.89 -1.70 6.35
C THR A 268 -2.69 -2.59 6.70
N PRO A 269 -2.10 -3.38 5.77
CA PRO A 269 -0.89 -4.15 6.07
C PRO A 269 0.26 -3.29 6.61
N SER A 270 0.51 -2.12 6.01
CA SER A 270 1.59 -1.23 6.43
C SER A 270 1.44 -0.81 7.90
N TYR A 271 0.23 -0.45 8.30
CA TYR A 271 -0.07 -0.01 9.67
C TYR A 271 -0.16 -1.18 10.66
N MET A 272 -0.65 -2.34 10.22
CA MET A 272 -0.63 -3.56 11.06
C MET A 272 0.82 -3.98 11.37
N GLY A 273 1.71 -3.85 10.39
CA GLY A 273 3.14 -4.09 10.56
C GLY A 273 3.78 -3.10 11.52
N GLN A 274 3.48 -1.81 11.37
CA GLN A 274 3.96 -0.79 12.31
C GLN A 274 3.49 -1.03 13.74
N ALA A 275 2.22 -1.38 13.93
CA ALA A 275 1.70 -1.73 15.25
C ALA A 275 2.51 -2.87 15.90
N GLN A 276 2.87 -3.88 15.11
CA GLN A 276 3.75 -4.96 15.58
C GLN A 276 5.15 -4.45 15.92
N GLY A 277 5.76 -3.64 15.04
CA GLY A 277 7.10 -3.08 15.26
C GLY A 277 7.18 -2.21 16.52
N ILE A 278 6.16 -1.37 16.74
CA ILE A 278 6.04 -0.53 17.96
C ILE A 278 5.93 -1.40 19.21
N TYR A 279 5.12 -2.45 19.18
CA TYR A 279 4.98 -3.38 20.29
C TYR A 279 6.31 -4.10 20.59
N ASP A 280 6.94 -4.67 19.58
CA ASP A 280 8.22 -5.39 19.71
C ASP A 280 9.34 -4.50 20.27
N TYR A 281 9.43 -3.26 19.74
CA TYR A 281 10.35 -2.26 20.26
C TYR A 281 10.10 -1.98 21.75
N THR A 282 8.84 -1.75 22.12
CA THR A 282 8.45 -1.43 23.50
C THR A 282 8.84 -2.57 24.46
N VAL A 283 8.58 -3.82 24.05
CA VAL A 283 8.95 -5.00 24.86
C VAL A 283 10.46 -5.09 25.05
N LYS A 284 11.25 -4.96 23.96
CA LYS A 284 12.71 -4.97 24.02
C LYS A 284 13.27 -3.84 24.87
N TYR A 285 12.72 -2.63 24.73
CA TYR A 285 13.09 -1.49 25.55
C TYR A 285 12.89 -1.74 27.06
N LEU A 286 11.72 -2.31 27.41
CA LEU A 286 11.41 -2.60 28.82
C LEU A 286 12.25 -3.74 29.39
N LYS A 287 12.69 -4.66 28.58
CA LYS A 287 13.62 -5.72 28.97
C LYS A 287 15.08 -5.27 29.06
N GLY A 288 15.42 -4.10 28.51
CA GLY A 288 16.81 -3.64 28.39
C GLY A 288 17.60 -4.39 27.31
N GLU A 289 16.92 -4.89 26.27
CA GLU A 289 17.50 -5.70 25.17
C GLU A 289 17.77 -4.87 23.89
N LEU A 290 17.62 -3.55 23.95
CA LEU A 290 17.92 -2.69 22.81
C LEU A 290 19.42 -2.40 22.72
N GLU A 291 19.99 -2.67 21.55
CA GLU A 291 21.37 -2.36 21.24
C GLU A 291 21.63 -0.84 21.36
N GLY A 292 22.79 -0.46 21.85
CA GLY A 292 23.18 0.94 22.05
C GLY A 292 22.53 1.64 23.26
N LEU A 293 21.67 0.96 24.02
CA LEU A 293 21.06 1.48 25.24
C LEU A 293 21.53 0.70 26.47
N PRO A 294 21.56 1.34 27.66
CA PRO A 294 21.87 0.63 28.90
C PRO A 294 20.90 -0.54 29.14
N PRO A 295 21.40 -1.72 29.56
CA PRO A 295 20.58 -2.93 29.77
C PRO A 295 19.79 -2.86 31.08
N ILE A 296 18.90 -1.88 31.19
CA ILE A 296 18.08 -1.65 32.37
C ILE A 296 16.77 -2.41 32.24
N ASP A 297 16.50 -3.35 33.15
CA ASP A 297 15.22 -4.03 33.28
C ASP A 297 14.17 -3.09 33.89
N ARG A 298 13.21 -2.66 33.05
CA ARG A 298 12.11 -1.78 33.47
C ARG A 298 10.80 -2.53 33.75
N ARG A 299 10.83 -3.89 33.64
CA ARG A 299 9.65 -4.75 33.90
C ARG A 299 9.25 -4.78 35.38
N VAL A 300 10.12 -4.32 36.26
CA VAL A 300 9.86 -4.18 37.70
C VAL A 300 8.68 -3.25 38.02
N TYR A 301 8.34 -2.32 37.10
CA TYR A 301 7.23 -1.38 37.31
C TYR A 301 5.89 -1.99 36.90
N PRO A 302 4.92 -2.20 37.85
CA PRO A 302 3.62 -2.79 37.55
C PRO A 302 2.83 -2.05 36.45
N THR A 303 2.89 -0.73 36.43
CA THR A 303 2.22 0.11 35.43
C THR A 303 2.72 -0.16 34.02
N LYS A 304 4.02 -0.38 33.82
CA LYS A 304 4.61 -0.71 32.52
C LYS A 304 4.17 -2.09 32.06
N ARG A 305 4.12 -3.07 32.97
CA ARG A 305 3.59 -4.41 32.65
C ARG A 305 2.12 -4.36 32.24
N ALA A 306 1.31 -3.58 32.96
CA ALA A 306 -0.10 -3.38 32.61
C ALA A 306 -0.26 -2.74 31.22
N SER A 307 0.58 -1.74 30.89
CA SER A 307 0.57 -1.11 29.56
C SER A 307 0.94 -2.10 28.45
N VAL A 308 1.95 -2.95 28.65
CA VAL A 308 2.31 -4.01 27.67
C VAL A 308 1.17 -4.99 27.49
N GLY A 309 0.51 -5.42 28.58
CA GLY A 309 -0.67 -6.30 28.50
C GLY A 309 -1.79 -5.68 27.70
N LYS A 310 -2.06 -4.36 27.89
CA LYS A 310 -3.07 -3.62 27.11
C LYS A 310 -2.68 -3.54 25.64
N MET A 311 -1.43 -3.21 25.31
CA MET A 311 -0.93 -3.16 23.93
C MET A 311 -1.03 -4.52 23.25
N TYR A 312 -0.68 -5.61 23.94
CA TYR A 312 -0.78 -6.97 23.42
C TYR A 312 -2.23 -7.37 23.12
N GLN A 313 -3.16 -7.08 24.03
CA GLN A 313 -4.59 -7.33 23.84
C GLN A 313 -5.08 -6.57 22.59
N GLN A 314 -4.78 -5.27 22.48
CA GLN A 314 -5.21 -4.44 21.35
C GLN A 314 -4.64 -4.95 20.04
N LEU A 315 -3.32 -5.20 19.98
CA LEU A 315 -2.63 -5.73 18.82
C LEU A 315 -3.22 -7.07 18.36
N THR A 316 -3.51 -7.98 19.30
CA THR A 316 -4.08 -9.28 19.00
C THR A 316 -5.51 -9.15 18.47
N SER A 317 -6.33 -8.28 19.08
CA SER A 317 -7.72 -8.04 18.62
C SER A 317 -7.73 -7.45 17.20
N MET A 318 -6.90 -6.45 16.94
CA MET A 318 -6.75 -5.88 15.58
C MET A 318 -6.32 -6.95 14.57
N ARG A 319 -5.31 -7.74 14.88
CA ARG A 319 -4.77 -8.76 13.99
C ARG A 319 -5.79 -9.83 13.63
N VAL A 320 -6.50 -10.36 14.61
CA VAL A 320 -7.52 -11.41 14.39
C VAL A 320 -8.61 -10.88 13.48
N GLN A 321 -9.14 -9.69 13.79
CA GLN A 321 -10.19 -9.06 12.99
C GLN A 321 -9.71 -8.75 11.57
N TRP A 322 -8.55 -8.13 11.45
CA TRP A 322 -7.95 -7.76 10.17
C TRP A 322 -7.64 -8.98 9.30
N PHE A 323 -6.97 -9.99 9.87
CA PHE A 323 -6.59 -11.19 9.13
C PHE A 323 -7.81 -11.99 8.65
N SER A 324 -8.84 -12.14 9.50
CA SER A 324 -10.10 -12.77 9.12
C SER A 324 -10.75 -12.03 7.93
N ALA A 325 -10.80 -10.71 7.99
CA ALA A 325 -11.37 -9.90 6.91
C ALA A 325 -10.56 -10.02 5.59
N MET A 326 -9.21 -10.06 5.67
CA MET A 326 -8.36 -10.28 4.49
C MET A 326 -8.59 -11.67 3.87
N MET A 327 -8.75 -12.70 4.70
CA MET A 327 -9.04 -14.06 4.23
C MET A 327 -10.40 -14.18 3.54
N GLU A 328 -11.39 -13.41 3.97
CA GLU A 328 -12.72 -13.39 3.37
C GLU A 328 -12.82 -12.53 2.10
N ALA A 329 -11.93 -11.58 1.91
CA ALA A 329 -11.90 -10.67 0.76
C ALA A 329 -11.31 -11.35 -0.50
N GLN A 330 -11.80 -12.52 -0.84
CA GLN A 330 -11.48 -13.26 -2.05
C GLN A 330 -12.50 -12.92 -3.15
N GLY A 331 -12.03 -12.49 -4.32
CA GLY A 331 -12.90 -12.12 -5.43
C GLY A 331 -13.80 -10.92 -5.11
N PHE A 332 -15.11 -11.07 -5.29
CA PHE A 332 -16.13 -10.04 -4.99
C PHE A 332 -16.78 -10.29 -3.64
N PRO A 333 -16.39 -9.55 -2.58
CA PRO A 333 -16.99 -9.71 -1.27
C PRO A 333 -18.46 -9.28 -1.30
N ASN A 334 -19.33 -10.04 -0.61
CA ASN A 334 -20.71 -9.66 -0.37
C ASN A 334 -20.80 -8.51 0.65
N LYS A 335 -22.00 -7.91 0.81
CA LYS A 335 -22.21 -6.75 1.70
C LYS A 335 -21.68 -6.97 3.12
N HIS A 336 -21.85 -8.16 3.70
CA HIS A 336 -21.38 -8.44 5.05
C HIS A 336 -19.86 -8.55 5.14
N GLN A 337 -19.22 -9.12 4.11
CA GLN A 337 -17.76 -9.15 4.01
C GLN A 337 -17.19 -7.74 3.81
N VAL A 338 -17.83 -6.91 2.99
CA VAL A 338 -17.49 -5.49 2.83
C VAL A 338 -17.56 -4.76 4.17
N MET A 339 -18.62 -4.95 4.95
CA MET A 339 -18.74 -4.33 6.28
C MET A 339 -17.65 -4.80 7.24
N ARG A 340 -17.27 -6.08 7.22
CA ARG A 340 -16.16 -6.59 8.04
C ARG A 340 -14.81 -5.98 7.62
N LEU A 341 -14.60 -5.76 6.33
CA LEU A 341 -13.41 -5.04 5.83
C LEU A 341 -13.36 -3.60 6.34
N TYR A 342 -14.48 -2.87 6.34
CA TYR A 342 -14.54 -1.54 6.95
C TYR A 342 -14.22 -1.58 8.45
N CYS A 343 -14.83 -2.51 9.19
CA CYS A 343 -14.56 -2.66 10.62
C CYS A 343 -13.08 -2.98 10.88
N ALA A 344 -12.49 -3.86 10.08
CA ALA A 344 -11.07 -4.21 10.18
C ALA A 344 -10.17 -3.01 9.84
N HIS A 345 -10.52 -2.24 8.81
CA HIS A 345 -9.80 -1.02 8.45
C HIS A 345 -9.79 -0.02 9.60
N ILE A 346 -10.97 0.31 10.14
CA ILE A 346 -11.10 1.23 11.27
C ILE A 346 -10.32 0.70 12.49
N ALA A 347 -10.48 -0.58 12.82
CA ALA A 347 -9.79 -1.18 13.96
C ALA A 347 -8.26 -1.07 13.87
N VAL A 348 -7.69 -1.22 12.66
CA VAL A 348 -6.24 -1.07 12.46
C VAL A 348 -5.85 0.40 12.51
N MET A 349 -6.56 1.30 11.81
CA MET A 349 -6.18 2.70 11.70
C MET A 349 -6.28 3.45 13.04
N ASP A 350 -7.36 3.23 13.80
CA ASP A 350 -7.51 3.82 15.13
C ASP A 350 -6.60 3.12 16.14
N GLY A 351 -6.54 1.80 16.08
CA GLY A 351 -5.80 1.00 17.05
C GLY A 351 -4.29 1.21 16.98
N VAL A 352 -3.70 1.44 15.80
CA VAL A 352 -2.25 1.72 15.71
C VAL A 352 -1.89 3.04 16.37
N GLN A 353 -2.72 4.07 16.22
CA GLN A 353 -2.52 5.38 16.86
C GLN A 353 -2.56 5.27 18.39
N GLU A 354 -3.59 4.59 18.92
CA GLU A 354 -3.71 4.37 20.37
C GLU A 354 -2.53 3.55 20.92
N LEU A 355 -2.13 2.50 20.21
CA LEU A 355 -1.00 1.65 20.59
C LEU A 355 0.30 2.44 20.59
N ALA A 356 0.58 3.24 19.57
CA ALA A 356 1.76 4.09 19.45
C ALA A 356 1.81 5.14 20.57
N ALA A 357 0.70 5.81 20.86
CA ALA A 357 0.60 6.78 21.97
C ALA A 357 0.85 6.11 23.34
N LEU A 358 0.32 4.89 23.53
CA LEU A 358 0.57 4.13 24.76
C LEU A 358 2.05 3.69 24.87
N ALA A 359 2.68 3.30 23.75
CA ALA A 359 4.09 2.93 23.71
C ALA A 359 5.01 4.09 24.09
N ILE A 360 4.82 5.28 23.48
CA ILE A 360 5.55 6.51 23.82
C ILE A 360 5.43 6.80 25.33
N ARG A 361 4.24 6.80 25.87
CA ARG A 361 4.00 7.04 27.30
C ARG A 361 4.65 5.98 28.20
N THR A 362 4.64 4.73 27.76
CA THR A 362 5.22 3.60 28.52
C THR A 362 6.74 3.64 28.52
N CYS A 363 7.38 3.96 27.40
CA CYS A 363 8.82 4.09 27.29
C CYS A 363 9.34 5.38 27.96
N GLY A 364 8.53 6.44 27.98
CA GLY A 364 8.87 7.71 28.63
C GLY A 364 9.71 8.65 27.76
N GLY A 365 10.31 9.68 28.34
CA GLY A 365 10.96 10.78 27.59
C GLY A 365 12.05 10.35 26.61
N GLN A 366 12.77 9.27 26.89
CA GLN A 366 13.80 8.76 25.96
C GLN A 366 13.23 8.33 24.61
N SER A 367 11.98 7.86 24.57
CA SER A 367 11.31 7.45 23.33
C SER A 367 11.03 8.60 22.35
N MET A 368 11.17 9.85 22.80
CA MET A 368 10.99 11.06 21.98
C MET A 368 12.26 11.46 21.22
N LEU A 369 13.37 10.77 21.43
CA LEU A 369 14.64 11.09 20.78
C LEU A 369 14.65 10.56 19.34
N ARG A 370 15.00 11.41 18.37
CA ARG A 370 15.13 11.04 16.96
C ARG A 370 16.22 10.01 16.65
N SER A 371 17.12 9.77 17.61
CA SER A 371 18.12 8.69 17.54
C SER A 371 17.51 7.29 17.77
N LEU A 372 16.25 7.22 18.20
CA LEU A 372 15.53 5.98 18.47
C LEU A 372 14.32 5.83 17.54
N PRO A 373 13.98 4.61 17.15
CA PRO A 373 12.97 4.40 16.09
C PRO A 373 11.53 4.72 16.51
N LEU A 374 11.20 4.73 17.82
CA LEU A 374 9.81 4.79 18.26
C LEU A 374 9.13 6.14 17.92
N GLU A 375 9.85 7.27 17.98
CA GLU A 375 9.29 8.57 17.63
C GLU A 375 8.94 8.65 16.15
N ARG A 376 9.75 8.06 15.26
CA ARG A 376 9.47 7.93 13.84
C ARG A 376 8.23 7.04 13.61
N MET A 377 8.20 5.85 14.21
CA MET A 377 7.07 4.93 14.10
C MET A 377 5.75 5.54 14.62
N TYR A 378 5.84 6.49 15.57
CA TYR A 378 4.67 7.23 16.07
C TYR A 378 4.20 8.28 15.06
N ARG A 379 5.10 8.90 14.29
CA ARG A 379 4.76 9.89 13.26
C ARG A 379 4.25 9.25 11.97
N ASP A 380 4.80 8.07 11.63
CA ASP A 380 4.43 7.29 10.47
C ASP A 380 3.04 6.64 10.63
#